data_dcccb63b308c30e8a3041f2693a639cd
#
_entry.id   dcccb63b308c30e8a3041f2693a639cd
#
_cell.length_a   1.000
_cell.length_b   1.000
_cell.length_c   1.000
_cell.angle_alpha   90.00
_cell.angle_beta   90.00
_cell.angle_gamma   90.00
#
_symmetry.space_group_name_H-M   'P 1'
#
loop_
_entity.id
_entity.type
_entity.pdbx_description
1 polymer ?
#
loop_
_entity_poly.entity_id
_entity_poly.type
_entity_poly.pdbx_seq_one_letter_code
_entity_poly.pdbx_strand_id
1 'polypeptide(L)'
;MSSVVEGPFRRSIVSSLTPAPLRTMLRTDDGVCIEAVYEPCTAGSAATAIVVAHGFTGSVDRPAVRRAAQVFAQRAAVVTFSFRGHGGSGGRSTVGDREVLDLAAAVEWARSFGHTRVVTVGFSMGGSVVLRHAAMHGGRKEAHTDAVAAVSAPARWYYRGTAPMRRLHWVVSRPLGRVVGRFGLGTRIHPEEWNPVPLSPVESVPLIAPTPLLIVHGDRDPYFPLDHPRMLAAAAGEGQAELWLEPGMGHAENAADEVLLGRLADWLAGE
;
A
#
# COMPACT_ATOMS: atom_id res chain seq x y z
N MET A 1 12.60 -52.75 -48.87
CA MET A 1 12.18 -52.81 -47.46
C MET A 1 13.08 -51.87 -46.67
N SER A 2 12.66 -50.64 -46.46
CA SER A 2 13.40 -49.62 -45.65
C SER A 2 12.61 -49.37 -44.39
N SER A 3 13.19 -49.71 -43.24
CA SER A 3 12.63 -49.45 -41.91
C SER A 3 13.06 -48.08 -41.48
N VAL A 4 12.05 -47.20 -41.27
CA VAL A 4 12.20 -45.89 -40.63
C VAL A 4 12.21 -46.13 -39.12
N VAL A 5 13.31 -45.75 -38.47
CA VAL A 5 13.44 -45.76 -37.00
C VAL A 5 12.98 -44.38 -36.51
N GLU A 6 11.81 -44.31 -35.84
CA GLU A 6 11.39 -43.14 -35.11
C GLU A 6 12.18 -43.00 -33.79
N GLY A 7 12.92 -41.91 -33.68
CA GLY A 7 13.62 -41.53 -32.44
C GLY A 7 12.67 -40.87 -31.44
N PRO A 8 12.88 -41.02 -30.10
CA PRO A 8 11.99 -40.48 -29.09
C PRO A 8 12.09 -38.96 -29.02
N PHE A 9 10.95 -38.28 -29.16
CA PHE A 9 10.78 -36.84 -28.87
C PHE A 9 11.16 -36.55 -27.42
N ARG A 10 12.29 -35.91 -27.20
CA ARG A 10 12.60 -35.28 -25.91
C ARG A 10 11.66 -34.10 -25.70
N ARG A 11 10.66 -34.26 -24.82
CA ARG A 11 9.93 -33.11 -24.23
C ARG A 11 10.93 -32.33 -23.41
N SER A 12 11.34 -31.18 -23.90
CA SER A 12 11.97 -30.13 -23.06
C SER A 12 10.98 -29.66 -22.04
N ILE A 13 11.15 -30.09 -20.79
CA ILE A 13 10.47 -29.49 -19.63
C ILE A 13 11.15 -28.14 -19.44
N VAL A 14 10.57 -27.11 -20.01
CA VAL A 14 10.88 -25.71 -19.62
C VAL A 14 10.28 -25.54 -18.23
N SER A 15 11.05 -25.82 -17.19
CA SER A 15 10.74 -25.35 -15.85
C SER A 15 10.76 -23.83 -15.90
N SER A 16 9.60 -23.19 -15.93
CA SER A 16 9.46 -21.77 -15.67
C SER A 16 9.77 -21.56 -14.18
N LEU A 17 11.05 -21.33 -13.87
CA LEU A 17 11.46 -20.88 -12.56
C LEU A 17 10.87 -19.49 -12.37
N THR A 18 9.76 -19.38 -11.63
CA THR A 18 9.28 -18.10 -11.14
C THR A 18 10.42 -17.50 -10.33
N PRO A 19 10.93 -16.30 -10.68
CA PRO A 19 12.03 -15.70 -9.92
C PRO A 19 11.64 -15.57 -8.44
N ALA A 20 12.58 -15.89 -7.55
CA ALA A 20 12.36 -15.77 -6.12
C ALA A 20 12.14 -14.30 -5.73
N PRO A 21 11.33 -14.02 -4.69
CA PRO A 21 11.19 -12.67 -4.16
C PRO A 21 12.55 -12.06 -3.79
N LEU A 22 12.76 -10.79 -4.16
CA LEU A 22 13.97 -10.05 -3.83
C LEU A 22 13.70 -9.16 -2.62
N ARG A 23 14.40 -9.38 -1.50
CA ARG A 23 14.36 -8.53 -0.31
C ARG A 23 15.58 -7.61 -0.27
N THR A 24 15.37 -6.33 0.06
CA THR A 24 16.41 -5.32 0.14
C THR A 24 16.10 -4.23 1.15
N MET A 25 17.08 -3.34 1.37
CA MET A 25 16.89 -2.09 2.11
C MET A 25 16.96 -0.93 1.12
N LEU A 26 15.89 -0.12 1.07
CA LEU A 26 15.83 1.11 0.28
C LEU A 26 16.24 2.29 1.16
N ARG A 27 16.82 3.31 0.55
CA ARG A 27 17.15 4.56 1.24
C ARG A 27 16.19 5.66 0.77
N THR A 28 15.50 6.27 1.71
CA THR A 28 14.60 7.41 1.45
C THR A 28 15.39 8.69 1.26
N ASP A 29 14.78 9.74 0.70
CA ASP A 29 15.39 11.05 0.48
C ASP A 29 15.93 11.69 1.77
N ASP A 30 15.29 11.44 2.91
CA ASP A 30 15.76 11.91 4.23
C ASP A 30 16.71 10.92 4.93
N GLY A 31 17.20 9.91 4.19
CA GLY A 31 18.27 9.01 4.61
C GLY A 31 17.85 7.83 5.50
N VAL A 32 16.56 7.61 5.72
CA VAL A 32 16.06 6.44 6.45
C VAL A 32 16.19 5.20 5.58
N CYS A 33 16.67 4.08 6.15
CA CYS A 33 16.67 2.79 5.46
C CYS A 33 15.36 2.05 5.75
N ILE A 34 14.64 1.64 4.72
CA ILE A 34 13.38 0.90 4.82
C ILE A 34 13.50 -0.47 4.16
N GLU A 35 12.95 -1.47 4.80
CA GLU A 35 12.89 -2.84 4.30
C GLU A 35 11.83 -2.96 3.20
N ALA A 36 12.18 -3.60 2.08
CA ALA A 36 11.28 -3.82 0.95
C ALA A 36 11.45 -5.21 0.34
N VAL A 37 10.37 -5.71 -0.27
CA VAL A 37 10.33 -6.98 -0.98
C VAL A 37 9.68 -6.76 -2.34
N TYR A 38 10.36 -7.20 -3.40
CA TYR A 38 9.83 -7.27 -4.76
C TYR A 38 9.42 -8.72 -5.06
N GLU A 39 8.20 -8.91 -5.53
CA GLU A 39 7.65 -10.18 -6.01
C GLU A 39 7.31 -10.02 -7.49
N PRO A 40 7.95 -10.77 -8.39
CA PRO A 40 7.63 -10.70 -9.81
C PRO A 40 6.21 -11.22 -10.07
N CYS A 41 5.59 -10.72 -11.13
CA CYS A 41 4.29 -11.19 -11.58
C CYS A 41 4.34 -12.68 -11.93
N THR A 42 3.34 -13.45 -11.51
CA THR A 42 3.28 -14.89 -11.75
C THR A 42 2.46 -15.27 -12.99
N ALA A 43 1.48 -14.44 -13.40
CA ALA A 43 0.57 -14.79 -14.51
C ALA A 43 0.13 -13.59 -15.37
N GLY A 44 0.25 -12.36 -14.86
CA GLY A 44 -0.26 -11.15 -15.53
C GLY A 44 0.80 -10.36 -16.31
N SER A 45 0.61 -9.03 -16.38
CA SER A 45 1.48 -8.13 -17.13
C SER A 45 2.76 -7.78 -16.38
N ALA A 46 3.91 -7.97 -17.00
CA ALA A 46 5.19 -7.48 -16.49
C ALA A 46 5.36 -5.95 -16.60
N ALA A 47 4.46 -5.25 -17.30
CA ALA A 47 4.54 -3.80 -17.47
C ALA A 47 4.11 -3.02 -16.21
N THR A 48 3.24 -3.62 -15.39
CA THR A 48 2.67 -3.00 -14.18
C THR A 48 3.34 -3.52 -12.91
N ALA A 49 3.59 -2.62 -11.96
CA ALA A 49 3.94 -2.95 -10.59
C ALA A 49 2.95 -2.30 -9.61
N ILE A 50 2.51 -3.06 -8.61
CA ILE A 50 1.65 -2.63 -7.51
C ILE A 50 2.51 -2.41 -6.28
N VAL A 51 2.57 -1.18 -5.77
CA VAL A 51 3.26 -0.85 -4.52
C VAL A 51 2.25 -0.85 -3.37
N VAL A 52 2.48 -1.68 -2.36
CA VAL A 52 1.55 -1.92 -1.25
C VAL A 52 2.02 -1.21 0.02
N ALA A 53 1.24 -0.26 0.50
CA ALA A 53 1.46 0.52 1.71
C ALA A 53 0.56 0.00 2.84
N HIS A 54 1.15 -0.64 3.86
CA HIS A 54 0.44 -1.30 4.95
C HIS A 54 -0.19 -0.32 5.97
N GLY A 55 -1.11 -0.81 6.80
CA GLY A 55 -1.68 -0.07 7.92
C GLY A 55 -0.69 0.13 9.08
N PHE A 56 -1.08 0.99 10.06
CA PHE A 56 -0.31 1.16 11.30
C PHE A 56 -0.10 -0.20 11.99
N THR A 57 1.10 -0.48 12.46
CA THR A 57 1.55 -1.78 12.99
C THR A 57 1.78 -2.90 11.95
N GLY A 58 1.63 -2.61 10.66
CA GLY A 58 1.96 -3.53 9.58
C GLY A 58 3.47 -3.70 9.37
N SER A 59 3.84 -4.61 8.49
CA SER A 59 5.19 -4.81 7.95
C SER A 59 5.13 -5.79 6.78
N VAL A 60 6.20 -5.92 6.02
CA VAL A 60 6.30 -6.88 4.89
C VAL A 60 6.03 -8.34 5.30
N ASP A 61 6.26 -8.70 6.56
CA ASP A 61 6.09 -10.07 7.05
C ASP A 61 4.71 -10.32 7.70
N ARG A 62 3.84 -9.32 7.82
CA ARG A 62 2.50 -9.53 8.39
C ARG A 62 1.63 -10.40 7.47
N PRO A 63 0.92 -11.40 8.03
CA PRO A 63 0.13 -12.35 7.21
C PRO A 63 -0.85 -11.66 6.26
N ALA A 64 -1.52 -10.59 6.70
CA ALA A 64 -2.48 -9.87 5.86
C ALA A 64 -1.80 -9.13 4.69
N VAL A 65 -0.63 -8.53 4.90
CA VAL A 65 0.17 -7.89 3.84
C VAL A 65 0.69 -8.94 2.87
N ARG A 66 1.19 -10.08 3.38
CA ARG A 66 1.64 -11.21 2.54
C ARG A 66 0.53 -11.79 1.69
N ARG A 67 -0.68 -11.98 2.26
CA ARG A 67 -1.87 -12.43 1.53
C ARG A 67 -2.21 -11.46 0.40
N ALA A 68 -2.27 -10.15 0.67
CA ALA A 68 -2.55 -9.15 -0.34
C ALA A 68 -1.50 -9.18 -1.47
N ALA A 69 -0.21 -9.24 -1.12
CA ALA A 69 0.88 -9.34 -2.09
C ALA A 69 0.76 -10.59 -2.98
N GLN A 70 0.45 -11.74 -2.40
CA GLN A 70 0.27 -12.99 -3.15
C GLN A 70 -0.90 -12.94 -4.15
N VAL A 71 -2.02 -12.31 -3.78
CA VAL A 71 -3.15 -12.13 -4.70
C VAL A 71 -2.77 -11.14 -5.82
N PHE A 72 -2.17 -10.02 -5.48
CA PHE A 72 -1.75 -9.01 -6.46
C PHE A 72 -0.68 -9.53 -7.43
N ALA A 73 0.23 -10.40 -6.96
CA ALA A 73 1.27 -11.01 -7.80
C ALA A 73 0.72 -11.89 -8.92
N GLN A 74 -0.55 -12.25 -8.88
CA GLN A 74 -1.22 -12.96 -9.98
C GLN A 74 -1.55 -12.03 -11.17
N ARG A 75 -1.55 -10.72 -10.99
CA ARG A 75 -1.89 -9.72 -12.02
C ARG A 75 -0.74 -8.82 -12.42
N ALA A 76 0.12 -8.45 -11.48
CA ALA A 76 1.23 -7.52 -11.70
C ALA A 76 2.42 -7.88 -10.80
N ALA A 77 3.59 -7.31 -11.05
CA ALA A 77 4.66 -7.35 -10.06
C ALA A 77 4.25 -6.59 -8.80
N VAL A 78 4.75 -7.00 -7.64
CA VAL A 78 4.37 -6.39 -6.35
C VAL A 78 5.60 -5.92 -5.61
N VAL A 79 5.57 -4.69 -5.12
CA VAL A 79 6.50 -4.17 -4.12
C VAL A 79 5.75 -4.00 -2.81
N THR A 80 6.17 -4.72 -1.77
CA THR A 80 5.79 -4.46 -0.39
C THR A 80 6.96 -3.85 0.35
N PHE A 81 6.71 -2.99 1.31
CA PHE A 81 7.75 -2.41 2.16
C PHE A 81 7.22 -2.20 3.58
N SER A 82 8.13 -2.16 4.55
CA SER A 82 7.81 -1.76 5.92
C SER A 82 8.06 -0.26 6.05
N PHE A 83 7.05 0.51 6.46
CA PHE A 83 7.24 1.93 6.75
C PHE A 83 8.30 2.17 7.81
N ARG A 84 8.90 3.36 7.83
CA ARG A 84 9.81 3.79 8.90
C ARG A 84 9.23 3.49 10.28
N GLY A 85 10.06 2.99 11.16
CA GLY A 85 9.65 2.59 12.50
C GLY A 85 8.92 1.25 12.59
N HIS A 86 8.66 0.54 11.49
CA HIS A 86 7.99 -0.76 11.44
C HIS A 86 8.94 -1.87 10.96
N GLY A 87 8.66 -3.12 11.30
CA GLY A 87 9.43 -4.28 10.84
C GLY A 87 10.94 -4.10 10.98
N GLY A 88 11.68 -4.46 9.91
CA GLY A 88 13.12 -4.28 9.79
C GLY A 88 13.57 -2.86 9.41
N SER A 89 12.65 -1.94 9.10
CA SER A 89 12.95 -0.57 8.69
C SER A 89 13.53 0.26 9.83
N GLY A 90 14.42 1.20 9.49
CA GLY A 90 14.97 2.20 10.40
C GLY A 90 13.97 3.29 10.78
N GLY A 91 14.48 4.34 11.42
CA GLY A 91 13.71 5.53 11.76
C GLY A 91 12.59 5.31 12.78
N ARG A 92 11.62 6.24 12.77
CA ARG A 92 10.42 6.23 13.63
C ARG A 92 9.22 6.67 12.81
N SER A 93 8.07 6.03 13.01
CA SER A 93 6.82 6.39 12.37
C SER A 93 6.34 7.77 12.81
N THR A 94 6.03 8.60 11.85
CA THR A 94 5.34 9.89 12.03
C THR A 94 3.83 9.79 11.79
N VAL A 95 3.33 8.56 11.64
CA VAL A 95 1.90 8.22 11.51
C VAL A 95 1.23 8.90 10.31
N GLY A 96 1.92 8.91 9.17
CA GLY A 96 1.37 9.37 7.88
C GLY A 96 1.99 10.67 7.35
N ASP A 97 2.93 11.31 8.06
CA ASP A 97 3.61 12.51 7.54
C ASP A 97 4.81 12.15 6.65
N ARG A 98 5.92 11.68 7.23
CA ARG A 98 7.15 11.37 6.47
C ARG A 98 7.12 10.02 5.77
N GLU A 99 6.11 9.19 6.03
CA GLU A 99 5.89 7.93 5.34
C GLU A 99 5.68 8.09 3.83
N VAL A 100 5.34 9.29 3.37
CA VAL A 100 5.30 9.61 1.92
C VAL A 100 6.68 9.46 1.26
N LEU A 101 7.77 9.70 1.98
CA LEU A 101 9.14 9.51 1.50
C LEU A 101 9.48 8.01 1.36
N ASP A 102 8.95 7.18 2.25
CA ASP A 102 9.12 5.74 2.20
C ASP A 102 8.41 5.16 0.96
N LEU A 103 7.19 5.63 0.72
CA LEU A 103 6.43 5.24 -0.47
C LEU A 103 7.09 5.72 -1.75
N ALA A 104 7.64 6.94 -1.77
CA ALA A 104 8.38 7.45 -2.93
C ALA A 104 9.57 6.54 -3.27
N ALA A 105 10.39 6.17 -2.30
CA ALA A 105 11.51 5.25 -2.51
C ALA A 105 11.04 3.87 -3.03
N ALA A 106 9.90 3.35 -2.56
CA ALA A 106 9.35 2.09 -3.04
C ALA A 106 8.81 2.20 -4.47
N VAL A 107 8.18 3.32 -4.86
CA VAL A 107 7.72 3.59 -6.23
C VAL A 107 8.91 3.71 -7.18
N GLU A 108 9.94 4.46 -6.82
CA GLU A 108 11.17 4.60 -7.60
C GLU A 108 11.87 3.25 -7.79
N TRP A 109 11.93 2.43 -6.74
CA TRP A 109 12.48 1.10 -6.83
C TRP A 109 11.68 0.19 -7.76
N ALA A 110 10.35 0.24 -7.72
CA ALA A 110 9.50 -0.47 -8.67
C ALA A 110 9.82 -0.06 -10.12
N ARG A 111 9.96 1.24 -10.39
CA ARG A 111 10.32 1.74 -11.73
C ARG A 111 11.71 1.30 -12.18
N SER A 112 12.66 1.12 -11.27
CA SER A 112 14.02 0.67 -11.60
C SER A 112 14.08 -0.73 -12.21
N PHE A 113 13.03 -1.56 -12.04
CA PHE A 113 12.88 -2.84 -12.73
C PHE A 113 12.34 -2.73 -14.17
N GLY A 114 12.08 -1.51 -14.65
CA GLY A 114 11.59 -1.25 -16.01
C GLY A 114 10.06 -1.29 -16.15
N HIS A 115 9.32 -1.31 -15.03
CA HIS A 115 7.86 -1.20 -15.07
C HIS A 115 7.44 0.17 -15.59
N THR A 116 6.62 0.19 -16.64
CA THR A 116 6.13 1.42 -17.29
C THR A 116 4.93 2.02 -16.56
N ARG A 117 4.19 1.19 -15.82
CA ARG A 117 3.05 1.57 -14.99
C ARG A 117 3.31 1.16 -13.54
N VAL A 118 3.32 2.12 -12.62
CA VAL A 118 3.47 1.86 -11.18
C VAL A 118 2.28 2.45 -10.45
N VAL A 119 1.52 1.59 -9.79
CA VAL A 119 0.28 1.95 -9.08
C VAL A 119 0.44 1.69 -7.59
N THR A 120 -0.29 2.44 -6.77
CA THR A 120 -0.17 2.34 -5.32
C THR A 120 -1.49 1.92 -4.68
N VAL A 121 -1.43 0.99 -3.73
CA VAL A 121 -2.55 0.65 -2.86
C VAL A 121 -2.14 0.80 -1.40
N GLY A 122 -2.96 1.50 -0.62
CA GLY A 122 -2.68 1.75 0.78
C GLY A 122 -3.85 1.34 1.68
N PHE A 123 -3.50 0.75 2.83
CA PHE A 123 -4.46 0.27 3.82
C PHE A 123 -4.39 1.14 5.07
N SER A 124 -5.53 1.64 5.57
CA SER A 124 -5.62 2.45 6.80
C SER A 124 -4.65 3.64 6.79
N MET A 125 -3.62 3.66 7.65
CA MET A 125 -2.54 4.65 7.61
C MET A 125 -1.87 4.69 6.22
N GLY A 126 -1.59 3.54 5.62
CA GLY A 126 -1.07 3.46 4.26
C GLY A 126 -2.01 4.09 3.23
N GLY A 127 -3.33 3.99 3.44
CA GLY A 127 -4.33 4.69 2.63
C GLY A 127 -4.18 6.22 2.69
N SER A 128 -3.93 6.78 3.88
CA SER A 128 -3.60 8.21 4.01
C SER A 128 -2.32 8.58 3.26
N VAL A 129 -1.32 7.70 3.34
CA VAL A 129 -0.01 7.93 2.74
C VAL A 129 -0.09 7.91 1.22
N VAL A 130 -0.81 6.96 0.59
CA VAL A 130 -0.92 6.91 -0.87
C VAL A 130 -1.67 8.13 -1.42
N LEU A 131 -2.70 8.63 -0.73
CA LEU A 131 -3.42 9.84 -1.10
C LEU A 131 -2.51 11.08 -1.05
N ARG A 132 -1.78 11.25 0.04
CA ARG A 132 -0.83 12.37 0.20
C ARG A 132 0.33 12.28 -0.78
N HIS A 133 0.88 11.09 -0.96
CA HIS A 133 1.97 10.84 -1.92
C HIS A 133 1.56 11.24 -3.34
N ALA A 134 0.41 10.79 -3.81
CA ALA A 134 -0.08 11.13 -5.14
C ALA A 134 -0.26 12.64 -5.33
N ALA A 135 -0.80 13.33 -4.31
CA ALA A 135 -0.94 14.79 -4.31
C ALA A 135 0.43 15.52 -4.37
N MET A 136 1.45 15.00 -3.70
CA MET A 136 2.78 15.61 -3.62
C MET A 136 3.66 15.31 -4.84
N HIS A 137 3.49 14.16 -5.47
CA HIS A 137 4.36 13.65 -6.54
C HIS A 137 3.71 13.71 -7.93
N GLY A 138 2.60 14.40 -8.09
CA GLY A 138 2.01 14.69 -9.40
C GLY A 138 3.03 15.36 -10.32
N GLY A 139 3.31 14.76 -11.49
CA GLY A 139 4.28 15.29 -12.46
C GLY A 139 5.75 14.99 -12.20
N ARG A 140 6.15 14.38 -11.08
CA ARG A 140 7.53 13.87 -10.85
C ARG A 140 7.67 12.49 -11.49
N LYS A 141 8.62 12.36 -12.44
CA LYS A 141 8.74 11.14 -13.28
C LYS A 141 9.11 9.89 -12.50
N GLU A 142 10.00 9.96 -11.51
CA GLU A 142 10.48 8.77 -10.80
C GLU A 142 9.51 8.31 -9.69
N ALA A 143 9.01 9.22 -8.87
CA ALA A 143 8.12 8.91 -7.75
C ALA A 143 6.61 9.01 -8.10
N HIS A 144 6.26 9.27 -9.36
CA HIS A 144 4.86 9.36 -9.80
C HIS A 144 4.14 8.02 -9.71
N THR A 145 2.86 8.04 -9.32
CA THR A 145 1.96 6.90 -9.35
C THR A 145 0.91 7.05 -10.45
N ASP A 146 0.65 5.96 -11.20
CA ASP A 146 -0.24 5.96 -12.36
C ASP A 146 -1.72 5.65 -12.01
N ALA A 147 -1.98 5.13 -10.82
CA ALA A 147 -3.29 4.99 -10.20
C ALA A 147 -3.15 4.80 -8.68
N VAL A 148 -4.18 5.15 -7.94
CA VAL A 148 -4.18 5.12 -6.46
C VAL A 148 -5.42 4.40 -5.94
N ALA A 149 -5.25 3.42 -5.06
CA ALA A 149 -6.33 2.82 -4.30
C ALA A 149 -6.12 3.04 -2.79
N ALA A 150 -7.10 3.64 -2.12
CA ALA A 150 -7.07 3.89 -0.67
C ALA A 150 -8.15 3.03 0.03
N VAL A 151 -7.71 2.05 0.82
CA VAL A 151 -8.58 1.09 1.51
C VAL A 151 -8.68 1.45 2.99
N SER A 152 -9.88 1.67 3.51
CA SER A 152 -10.15 2.05 4.91
C SER A 152 -9.33 3.26 5.36
N ALA A 153 -9.11 4.24 4.49
CA ALA A 153 -8.32 5.43 4.80
C ALA A 153 -9.12 6.42 5.67
N PRO A 154 -8.48 7.08 6.67
CA PRO A 154 -9.09 8.23 7.32
C PRO A 154 -9.16 9.42 6.36
N ALA A 155 -10.24 10.21 6.42
CA ALA A 155 -10.32 11.48 5.70
C ALA A 155 -9.64 12.63 6.48
N ARG A 156 -9.64 12.55 7.80
CA ARG A 156 -9.21 13.63 8.71
C ARG A 156 -8.14 13.17 9.67
N TRP A 157 -7.17 14.02 9.92
CA TRP A 157 -6.25 13.85 11.05
C TRP A 157 -6.97 14.01 12.40
N TYR A 158 -6.37 13.51 13.46
CA TYR A 158 -6.82 13.63 14.84
C TYR A 158 -8.25 13.12 15.13
N TYR A 159 -8.82 12.28 14.23
CA TYR A 159 -10.12 11.68 14.45
C TYR A 159 -10.13 10.80 15.70
N ARG A 160 -11.08 11.01 16.62
CA ARG A 160 -11.24 10.31 17.90
C ARG A 160 -12.68 9.84 18.15
N GLY A 161 -13.51 9.79 17.11
CA GLY A 161 -14.94 9.45 17.24
C GLY A 161 -15.20 8.04 17.74
N THR A 162 -14.30 7.08 17.43
CA THR A 162 -14.47 5.68 17.82
C THR A 162 -13.56 5.27 18.97
N ALA A 163 -13.94 4.19 19.71
CA ALA A 163 -13.11 3.68 20.79
C ALA A 163 -11.74 3.16 20.33
N PRO A 164 -11.61 2.41 19.22
CA PRO A 164 -10.30 2.03 18.67
C PRO A 164 -9.41 3.25 18.36
N MET A 165 -9.96 4.30 17.75
CA MET A 165 -9.18 5.50 17.44
C MET A 165 -8.73 6.26 18.69
N ARG A 166 -9.55 6.34 19.75
CA ARG A 166 -9.11 6.93 21.03
C ARG A 166 -7.94 6.14 21.63
N ARG A 167 -7.97 4.80 21.57
CA ARG A 167 -6.85 3.94 22.04
C ARG A 167 -5.60 4.17 21.21
N LEU A 168 -5.73 4.23 19.88
CA LEU A 168 -4.62 4.49 18.97
C LEU A 168 -3.99 5.86 19.27
N HIS A 169 -4.79 6.90 19.43
CA HIS A 169 -4.29 8.22 19.82
C HIS A 169 -3.51 8.19 21.14
N TRP A 170 -3.99 7.44 22.14
CA TRP A 170 -3.24 7.25 23.38
C TRP A 170 -1.87 6.59 23.14
N VAL A 171 -1.81 5.55 22.31
CA VAL A 171 -0.56 4.86 21.95
C VAL A 171 0.41 5.83 21.27
N VAL A 172 -0.07 6.65 20.35
CA VAL A 172 0.77 7.59 19.58
C VAL A 172 1.24 8.78 20.43
N SER A 173 0.33 9.40 21.20
CA SER A 173 0.60 10.70 21.83
C SER A 173 1.24 10.61 23.22
N ARG A 174 1.11 9.48 23.94
CA ARG A 174 1.60 9.35 25.30
C ARG A 174 2.94 8.62 25.40
N PRO A 175 3.88 9.04 26.25
CA PRO A 175 5.17 8.35 26.42
C PRO A 175 5.01 6.87 26.73
N LEU A 176 4.13 6.53 27.67
CA LEU A 176 3.82 5.12 28.02
C LEU A 176 3.15 4.39 26.82
N GLY A 177 2.26 5.06 26.09
CA GLY A 177 1.67 4.53 24.87
C GLY A 177 2.71 4.15 23.82
N ARG A 178 3.73 5.01 23.62
CA ARG A 178 4.85 4.73 22.70
C ARG A 178 5.71 3.54 23.14
N VAL A 179 5.85 3.31 24.44
CA VAL A 179 6.48 2.08 24.96
C VAL A 179 5.67 0.85 24.58
N VAL A 180 4.34 0.91 24.76
CA VAL A 180 3.41 -0.16 24.30
C VAL A 180 3.51 -0.34 22.79
N GLY A 181 3.54 0.75 22.00
CA GLY A 181 3.74 0.73 20.56
C GLY A 181 5.01 -0.02 20.18
N ARG A 182 6.12 0.27 20.83
CA ARG A 182 7.42 -0.34 20.56
C ARG A 182 7.48 -1.85 20.89
N PHE A 183 7.07 -2.24 22.08
CA PHE A 183 7.26 -3.60 22.57
C PHE A 183 6.04 -4.51 22.37
N GLY A 184 4.82 -3.94 22.32
CA GLY A 184 3.61 -4.71 22.11
C GLY A 184 3.12 -4.74 20.66
N LEU A 185 3.35 -3.66 19.89
CA LEU A 185 2.86 -3.53 18.52
C LEU A 185 4.00 -3.57 17.47
N GLY A 186 5.26 -3.58 17.89
CA GLY A 186 6.41 -3.62 17.01
C GLY A 186 6.66 -2.32 16.24
N THR A 187 6.10 -1.18 16.71
CA THR A 187 6.18 0.11 16.02
C THR A 187 6.91 1.16 16.86
N ARG A 188 7.97 1.72 16.30
CA ARG A 188 8.73 2.83 16.89
C ARG A 188 8.12 4.16 16.45
N ILE A 189 7.43 4.85 17.33
CA ILE A 189 6.70 6.09 17.04
C ILE A 189 7.59 7.29 17.33
N HIS A 190 7.52 8.32 16.45
CA HIS A 190 8.22 9.60 16.65
C HIS A 190 7.62 10.34 17.85
N PRO A 191 8.44 10.95 18.74
CA PRO A 191 7.95 11.57 19.96
C PRO A 191 7.33 12.96 19.72
N GLU A 192 7.73 13.64 18.68
CA GLU A 192 7.34 15.01 18.37
C GLU A 192 6.03 15.04 17.59
N GLU A 193 5.24 16.09 17.82
CA GLU A 193 4.05 16.40 17.04
C GLU A 193 4.44 16.96 15.66
N TRP A 194 3.51 16.88 14.71
CA TRP A 194 3.71 17.46 13.38
C TRP A 194 3.83 18.97 13.45
N ASN A 195 4.89 19.53 12.85
CA ASN A 195 5.09 20.96 12.71
C ASN A 195 5.83 21.29 11.40
N PRO A 196 5.16 21.84 10.38
CA PRO A 196 3.70 22.09 10.33
C PRO A 196 2.86 20.79 10.27
N VAL A 197 1.57 20.89 10.59
CA VAL A 197 0.64 19.78 10.36
C VAL A 197 0.50 19.57 8.85
N PRO A 198 0.72 18.36 8.32
CA PRO A 198 0.61 18.09 6.90
C PRO A 198 -0.85 18.16 6.44
N LEU A 199 -1.07 18.38 5.13
CA LEU A 199 -2.40 18.27 4.53
C LEU A 199 -3.03 16.95 4.94
N SER A 200 -4.28 16.99 5.38
CA SER A 200 -5.04 15.77 5.65
C SER A 200 -5.35 15.01 4.37
N PRO A 201 -5.72 13.73 4.45
CA PRO A 201 -6.08 12.96 3.26
C PRO A 201 -7.17 13.64 2.43
N VAL A 202 -8.22 14.18 3.06
CA VAL A 202 -9.30 14.87 2.33
C VAL A 202 -8.83 16.16 1.64
N GLU A 203 -7.90 16.89 2.22
CA GLU A 203 -7.28 18.08 1.61
C GLU A 203 -6.32 17.72 0.48
N SER A 204 -5.75 16.52 0.51
CA SER A 204 -4.84 16.02 -0.53
C SER A 204 -5.58 15.52 -1.78
N VAL A 205 -6.77 14.98 -1.62
CA VAL A 205 -7.54 14.34 -2.72
C VAL A 205 -7.76 15.26 -3.93
N PRO A 206 -8.13 16.54 -3.81
CA PRO A 206 -8.31 17.43 -4.98
C PRO A 206 -7.04 17.64 -5.82
N LEU A 207 -5.87 17.35 -5.26
CA LEU A 207 -4.57 17.52 -5.90
C LEU A 207 -4.11 16.26 -6.66
N ILE A 208 -4.88 15.18 -6.61
CA ILE A 208 -4.54 13.89 -7.25
C ILE A 208 -4.88 13.88 -8.73
N ALA A 209 -5.94 14.59 -9.13
CA ALA A 209 -6.37 14.61 -10.53
C ALA A 209 -5.22 15.04 -11.48
N PRO A 210 -5.09 14.42 -12.65
CA PRO A 210 -6.00 13.46 -13.29
C PRO A 210 -5.70 11.99 -12.99
N THR A 211 -4.88 11.67 -11.98
CA THR A 211 -4.53 10.29 -11.64
C THR A 211 -5.79 9.52 -11.18
N PRO A 212 -6.11 8.34 -11.75
CA PRO A 212 -7.23 7.53 -11.33
C PRO A 212 -7.20 7.20 -9.84
N LEU A 213 -8.33 7.40 -9.16
CA LEU A 213 -8.46 7.21 -7.72
C LEU A 213 -9.60 6.26 -7.39
N LEU A 214 -9.31 5.23 -6.60
CA LEU A 214 -10.28 4.33 -6.01
C LEU A 214 -10.27 4.45 -4.48
N ILE A 215 -11.45 4.61 -3.90
CA ILE A 215 -11.66 4.60 -2.46
C ILE A 215 -12.48 3.37 -2.11
N VAL A 216 -11.94 2.51 -1.24
CA VAL A 216 -12.60 1.27 -0.79
C VAL A 216 -12.79 1.32 0.72
N HIS A 217 -13.98 0.94 1.20
CA HIS A 217 -14.26 1.00 2.62
C HIS A 217 -15.32 0.00 3.05
N GLY A 218 -15.08 -0.68 4.17
CA GLY A 218 -16.02 -1.62 4.76
C GLY A 218 -17.13 -0.92 5.57
N ASP A 219 -18.36 -1.37 5.43
CA ASP A 219 -19.51 -0.82 6.19
C ASP A 219 -19.50 -1.20 7.68
N ARG A 220 -18.65 -2.17 8.08
CA ARG A 220 -18.42 -2.59 9.47
C ARG A 220 -17.06 -2.19 10.01
N ASP A 221 -16.43 -1.19 9.42
CA ASP A 221 -15.13 -0.67 9.90
C ASP A 221 -15.29 -0.07 11.33
N PRO A 222 -14.64 -0.65 12.36
CA PRO A 222 -14.75 -0.15 13.73
C PRO A 222 -13.90 1.10 14.00
N TYR A 223 -12.99 1.46 13.09
CA TYR A 223 -12.10 2.62 13.23
C TYR A 223 -12.69 3.87 12.60
N PHE A 224 -13.15 3.76 11.35
CA PHE A 224 -13.63 4.89 10.56
C PHE A 224 -15.04 4.63 10.04
N PRO A 225 -16.05 5.43 10.47
CA PRO A 225 -17.39 5.35 9.93
C PRO A 225 -17.46 5.80 8.46
N LEU A 226 -18.59 5.52 7.80
CA LEU A 226 -18.82 5.78 6.37
C LEU A 226 -18.75 7.26 5.94
N ASP A 227 -18.72 8.20 6.89
CA ASP A 227 -18.47 9.62 6.56
C ASP A 227 -17.05 9.82 6.01
N HIS A 228 -16.06 9.04 6.46
CA HIS A 228 -14.68 9.13 5.96
C HIS A 228 -14.56 8.83 4.45
N PRO A 229 -14.95 7.65 3.93
CA PRO A 229 -14.83 7.39 2.49
C PRO A 229 -15.73 8.31 1.65
N ARG A 230 -16.90 8.70 2.15
CA ARG A 230 -17.78 9.65 1.47
C ARG A 230 -17.15 11.05 1.36
N MET A 231 -16.47 11.53 2.41
CA MET A 231 -15.74 12.78 2.38
C MET A 231 -14.59 12.74 1.37
N LEU A 232 -13.84 11.64 1.32
CA LEU A 232 -12.76 11.47 0.35
C LEU A 232 -13.30 11.48 -1.08
N ALA A 233 -14.34 10.71 -1.37
CA ALA A 233 -14.97 10.67 -2.70
C ALA A 233 -15.53 12.04 -3.12
N ALA A 234 -16.20 12.73 -2.21
CA ALA A 234 -16.73 14.06 -2.46
C ALA A 234 -15.63 15.10 -2.74
N ALA A 235 -14.50 14.99 -2.06
CA ALA A 235 -13.36 15.90 -2.26
C ALA A 235 -12.67 15.73 -3.61
N ALA A 236 -12.75 14.55 -4.24
CA ALA A 236 -12.20 14.31 -5.58
C ALA A 236 -12.96 15.07 -6.68
N GLY A 237 -14.20 15.44 -6.43
CA GLY A 237 -15.10 15.99 -7.45
C GLY A 237 -15.87 14.91 -8.20
N GLU A 238 -16.89 15.33 -8.93
CA GLU A 238 -17.78 14.42 -9.64
C GLU A 238 -17.04 13.63 -10.72
N GLY A 239 -17.15 12.30 -10.67
CA GLY A 239 -16.52 11.39 -11.64
C GLY A 239 -15.00 11.25 -11.55
N GLN A 240 -14.33 11.89 -10.57
CA GLN A 240 -12.87 11.86 -10.44
C GLN A 240 -12.37 10.71 -9.53
N ALA A 241 -13.26 10.08 -8.78
CA ALA A 241 -12.94 8.92 -7.93
C ALA A 241 -14.05 7.88 -7.99
N GLU A 242 -13.65 6.61 -7.99
CA GLU A 242 -14.55 5.50 -7.71
C GLU A 242 -14.68 5.28 -6.20
N LEU A 243 -15.89 4.92 -5.75
CA LEU A 243 -16.14 4.57 -4.34
C LEU A 243 -16.76 3.18 -4.25
N TRP A 244 -16.05 2.24 -3.62
CA TRP A 244 -16.56 0.93 -3.30
C TRP A 244 -16.86 0.84 -1.80
N LEU A 245 -18.13 0.67 -1.45
CA LEU A 245 -18.57 0.37 -0.08
C LEU A 245 -18.82 -1.13 0.02
N GLU A 246 -17.99 -1.83 0.78
CA GLU A 246 -17.96 -3.29 0.86
C GLU A 246 -18.81 -3.79 2.04
N PRO A 247 -19.95 -4.45 1.75
CA PRO A 247 -20.83 -4.95 2.79
C PRO A 247 -20.16 -6.01 3.68
N GLY A 248 -20.28 -5.85 4.99
CA GLY A 248 -19.73 -6.80 5.97
C GLY A 248 -18.22 -6.70 6.18
N MET A 249 -17.49 -5.94 5.38
CA MET A 249 -16.06 -5.77 5.54
C MET A 249 -15.75 -4.93 6.79
N GLY A 250 -14.78 -5.38 7.58
CA GLY A 250 -14.19 -4.64 8.71
C GLY A 250 -13.11 -3.66 8.26
N HIS A 251 -11.95 -3.67 8.96
CA HIS A 251 -10.91 -2.66 8.75
C HIS A 251 -9.72 -3.19 7.95
N ALA A 252 -9.41 -2.49 6.86
CA ALA A 252 -8.17 -2.53 6.09
C ALA A 252 -7.75 -3.96 5.62
N GLU A 253 -6.45 -4.20 5.47
CA GLU A 253 -5.88 -5.45 4.94
C GLU A 253 -6.22 -6.70 5.76
N ASN A 254 -6.55 -6.53 7.04
CA ASN A 254 -6.95 -7.66 7.89
C ASN A 254 -8.35 -8.18 7.56
N ALA A 255 -9.23 -7.32 7.06
CA ALA A 255 -10.61 -7.63 6.75
C ALA A 255 -10.88 -7.81 5.24
N ALA A 256 -9.96 -7.39 4.37
CA ALA A 256 -10.06 -7.62 2.94
C ALA A 256 -9.90 -9.12 2.65
N ASP A 257 -10.93 -9.75 2.08
CA ASP A 257 -10.88 -11.14 1.64
C ASP A 257 -10.21 -11.26 0.25
N GLU A 258 -10.03 -12.49 -0.20
CA GLU A 258 -9.37 -12.76 -1.50
C GLU A 258 -10.19 -12.28 -2.70
N VAL A 259 -11.50 -12.24 -2.59
CA VAL A 259 -12.39 -11.75 -3.66
C VAL A 259 -12.21 -10.26 -3.84
N LEU A 260 -12.24 -9.50 -2.76
CA LEU A 260 -12.00 -8.06 -2.80
C LEU A 260 -10.56 -7.75 -3.25
N LEU A 261 -9.57 -8.48 -2.74
CA LEU A 261 -8.18 -8.30 -3.17
C LEU A 261 -8.00 -8.60 -4.67
N GLY A 262 -8.70 -9.61 -5.20
CA GLY A 262 -8.70 -9.91 -6.64
C GLY A 262 -9.29 -8.76 -7.47
N ARG A 263 -10.46 -8.23 -7.09
CA ARG A 263 -11.07 -7.06 -7.74
C ARG A 263 -10.17 -5.82 -7.68
N LEU A 264 -9.50 -5.62 -6.54
CA LEU A 264 -8.49 -4.55 -6.41
C LEU A 264 -7.32 -4.76 -7.35
N ALA A 265 -6.84 -6.00 -7.48
CA ALA A 265 -5.75 -6.33 -8.40
C ALA A 265 -6.13 -6.04 -9.86
N ASP A 266 -7.33 -6.45 -10.29
CA ASP A 266 -7.87 -6.19 -11.63
C ASP A 266 -7.96 -4.68 -11.91
N TRP A 267 -8.54 -3.90 -11.00
CA TRP A 267 -8.63 -2.44 -11.12
C TRP A 267 -7.23 -1.77 -11.19
N LEU A 268 -6.30 -2.19 -10.33
CA LEU A 268 -4.95 -1.64 -10.29
C LEU A 268 -4.13 -2.03 -11.54
N ALA A 269 -4.33 -3.23 -12.07
CA ALA A 269 -3.70 -3.67 -13.32
C ALA A 269 -4.26 -2.94 -14.56
N GLY A 270 -5.47 -2.40 -14.46
CA GLY A 270 -6.19 -1.74 -15.56
C GLY A 270 -6.91 -2.74 -16.47
N GLU A 271 -7.35 -3.87 -15.88
CA GLU A 271 -8.10 -4.94 -16.55
C GLU A 271 -9.62 -4.76 -16.38
#